data_e6c4f48a53416e009df954b2e699ab83
#
_entry.id   e6c4f48a53416e009df954b2e699ab83
#
_cell.length_a   1.000
_cell.length_b   1.000
_cell.length_c   1.000
_cell.angle_alpha   90.00
_cell.angle_beta   90.00
_cell.angle_gamma   90.00
#
_symmetry.space_group_name_H-M   'P 1'
#
loop_
_entity.id
_entity.type
_entity.pdbx_description
1 polymer ?
#
loop_
_entity_poly.entity_id
_entity_poly.type
_entity_poly.pdbx_seq_one_letter_code
_entity_poly.pdbx_strand_id
1 'polypeptide(L)'
;MAPPLPPTTKGVRMPSLRQLVALAAALVLTAGCSEGSLPGGGKSSGYVGGAEDFAKGTCWTADLLGADPQDVLNLSTTYDVPYVAAARAIASFPAFAHRVSCSAEHAVEVYKVVRLPDLEAQLADYTALLRNQTPLYDTVARSVAQGCMAAPLARAAARTGLPGALMKPVLPVGITLGWAPAPPQEWRKGKREFACTLTWTQPDRMRYQAVFTRAFPTGKRTCIDSQALLFVDCARGHDRERIAVIEARDAVAAGAFPGPKAIRNGPGGRYLDVDDAAYRKLDAACTAYLQAISRTKKLTGVANVDTDEWPTPDGSYPIYCDADRDPDQKSLVTKGSVYDR
;
A
#
# COMPACT_ATOMS: atom_id res chain seq x y z
N MET A 1 -42.76 -43.23 -14.94
CA MET A 1 -41.52 -43.35 -15.72
C MET A 1 -40.77 -42.04 -15.62
N ALA A 2 -39.69 -42.02 -14.84
CA ALA A 2 -38.83 -40.83 -14.71
C ALA A 2 -37.74 -40.85 -15.79
N PRO A 3 -37.32 -39.69 -16.33
CA PRO A 3 -36.25 -39.66 -17.34
C PRO A 3 -34.85 -39.87 -16.70
N PRO A 4 -33.88 -40.41 -17.48
CA PRO A 4 -32.56 -40.71 -16.98
C PRO A 4 -31.72 -39.44 -16.79
N LEU A 5 -30.88 -39.43 -15.74
CA LEU A 5 -29.91 -38.37 -15.41
C LEU A 5 -28.77 -38.30 -16.44
N PRO A 6 -28.27 -37.14 -16.79
CA PRO A 6 -27.13 -36.98 -17.69
C PRO A 6 -25.81 -37.42 -17.04
N PRO A 7 -24.81 -37.82 -17.83
CA PRO A 7 -23.53 -38.33 -17.34
C PRO A 7 -22.68 -37.22 -16.73
N THR A 8 -22.04 -37.52 -15.60
CA THR A 8 -21.08 -36.67 -14.89
C THR A 8 -19.82 -36.46 -15.73
N THR A 9 -19.56 -35.23 -16.11
CA THR A 9 -18.30 -34.82 -16.75
C THR A 9 -17.14 -34.93 -15.75
N LYS A 10 -16.13 -35.69 -16.09
CA LYS A 10 -14.85 -35.81 -15.37
C LYS A 10 -14.19 -34.42 -15.31
N GLY A 11 -13.99 -33.88 -14.10
CA GLY A 11 -13.31 -32.64 -13.88
C GLY A 11 -11.87 -32.68 -14.36
N VAL A 12 -11.54 -31.75 -15.24
CA VAL A 12 -10.16 -31.45 -15.65
C VAL A 12 -9.45 -30.81 -14.46
N ARG A 13 -8.47 -31.49 -13.89
CA ARG A 13 -7.59 -30.91 -12.85
C ARG A 13 -6.74 -29.83 -13.49
N MET A 14 -6.96 -28.57 -13.13
CA MET A 14 -6.03 -27.49 -13.44
C MET A 14 -4.74 -27.68 -12.62
N PRO A 15 -3.55 -27.53 -13.23
CA PRO A 15 -2.29 -27.58 -12.49
C PRO A 15 -2.21 -26.38 -11.52
N SER A 16 -1.68 -26.62 -10.32
CA SER A 16 -1.58 -25.59 -9.30
C SER A 16 -0.63 -24.48 -9.74
N LEU A 17 -0.93 -23.24 -9.31
CA LEU A 17 -0.14 -22.03 -9.62
C LEU A 17 1.36 -22.18 -9.32
N ARG A 18 1.72 -23.07 -8.37
CA ARG A 18 3.12 -23.40 -8.02
C ARG A 18 3.91 -24.11 -9.14
N GLN A 19 3.24 -24.81 -10.05
CA GLN A 19 3.90 -25.49 -11.17
C GLN A 19 4.18 -24.56 -12.34
N LEU A 20 3.42 -23.46 -12.49
CA LEU A 20 3.65 -22.45 -13.53
C LEU A 20 4.84 -21.53 -13.21
N VAL A 21 5.11 -21.27 -11.92
CA VAL A 21 6.27 -20.45 -11.50
C VAL A 21 7.61 -21.18 -11.71
N ALA A 22 7.63 -22.51 -11.59
CA ALA A 22 8.84 -23.29 -11.81
C ALA A 22 9.26 -23.39 -13.29
N LEU A 23 8.32 -23.28 -14.23
CA LEU A 23 8.64 -23.32 -15.68
C LEU A 23 9.17 -21.97 -16.22
N ALA A 24 8.80 -20.84 -15.59
CA ALA A 24 9.28 -19.53 -16.01
C ALA A 24 10.75 -19.27 -15.62
N ALA A 25 11.24 -19.94 -14.56
CA ALA A 25 12.63 -19.78 -14.10
C ALA A 25 13.66 -20.57 -14.94
N ALA A 26 13.22 -21.58 -15.71
CA ALA A 26 14.12 -22.45 -16.49
C ALA A 26 14.43 -21.93 -17.91
N LEU A 27 13.72 -20.90 -18.39
CA LEU A 27 13.85 -20.39 -19.77
C LEU A 27 14.77 -19.18 -19.90
N VAL A 28 15.37 -18.68 -18.83
CA VAL A 28 16.25 -17.49 -18.86
C VAL A 28 17.76 -17.85 -18.92
N LEU A 29 18.11 -19.14 -18.87
CA LEU A 29 19.52 -19.56 -18.74
C LEU A 29 20.22 -20.00 -20.04
N THR A 30 19.61 -19.82 -21.22
CA THR A 30 20.26 -20.20 -22.49
C THR A 30 20.19 -19.10 -23.54
N ALA A 31 20.71 -17.91 -23.26
CA ALA A 31 21.04 -16.94 -24.29
C ALA A 31 22.54 -16.63 -24.18
N GLY A 32 23.28 -17.13 -25.16
CA GLY A 32 24.72 -17.20 -25.21
C GLY A 32 25.41 -15.85 -25.30
N CYS A 33 26.66 -15.87 -24.88
CA CYS A 33 27.65 -14.84 -25.09
C CYS A 33 27.80 -14.48 -26.59
N SER A 34 27.56 -13.22 -26.93
CA SER A 34 28.15 -12.60 -28.09
C SER A 34 28.76 -11.25 -27.65
N GLU A 35 30.07 -11.20 -27.65
CA GLU A 35 30.86 -9.95 -27.51
C GLU A 35 30.51 -9.02 -28.67
N GLY A 36 29.77 -7.98 -28.35
CA GLY A 36 29.48 -6.85 -29.19
C GLY A 36 29.70 -5.58 -28.39
N SER A 37 30.89 -4.98 -28.49
CA SER A 37 31.20 -3.66 -27.93
C SER A 37 30.24 -2.62 -28.52
N LEU A 38 29.28 -2.11 -27.73
CA LEU A 38 28.53 -0.91 -28.04
C LEU A 38 29.18 0.29 -27.32
N PRO A 39 29.54 1.35 -28.03
CA PRO A 39 30.01 2.59 -27.43
C PRO A 39 28.76 3.39 -26.98
N GLY A 40 28.51 3.45 -25.72
CA GLY A 40 27.47 4.28 -25.15
C GLY A 40 27.42 4.05 -23.65
N GLY A 41 28.18 4.83 -22.90
CA GLY A 41 28.11 4.86 -21.44
C GLY A 41 26.73 5.34 -20.98
N GLY A 42 25.76 4.46 -20.99
CA GLY A 42 24.51 4.64 -20.29
C GLY A 42 24.81 4.63 -18.79
N LYS A 43 24.65 5.77 -18.13
CA LYS A 43 24.67 5.83 -16.67
C LYS A 43 23.60 4.88 -16.20
N SER A 44 23.96 3.87 -15.40
CA SER A 44 23.01 2.97 -14.75
C SER A 44 21.98 3.81 -14.00
N SER A 45 20.72 3.72 -14.40
CA SER A 45 19.62 4.52 -13.87
C SER A 45 18.86 3.78 -12.76
N GLY A 46 19.54 2.89 -12.04
CA GLY A 46 18.95 2.21 -10.89
C GLY A 46 18.79 3.13 -9.69
N TYR A 47 17.96 2.73 -8.75
CA TYR A 47 17.79 3.36 -7.43
C TYR A 47 19.10 3.78 -6.76
N VAL A 48 20.20 3.10 -7.08
CA VAL A 48 21.53 3.31 -6.52
C VAL A 48 22.32 4.41 -7.23
N GLY A 49 21.98 4.78 -8.47
CA GLY A 49 22.73 5.71 -9.30
C GLY A 49 22.39 7.21 -9.14
N GLY A 50 21.28 7.53 -8.49
CA GLY A 50 20.85 8.92 -8.30
C GLY A 50 21.50 9.56 -7.08
N ALA A 51 22.53 10.39 -7.29
CA ALA A 51 23.12 11.24 -6.26
C ALA A 51 22.19 12.42 -5.87
N GLU A 52 20.97 12.45 -6.40
CA GLU A 52 20.03 13.54 -6.13
C GLU A 52 19.26 13.30 -4.83
N ASP A 53 19.21 14.33 -4.02
CA ASP A 53 18.52 14.33 -2.74
C ASP A 53 17.01 14.13 -2.88
N PHE A 54 16.44 13.21 -2.12
CA PHE A 54 15.02 13.19 -1.91
C PHE A 54 14.59 14.47 -1.20
N ALA A 55 13.75 15.24 -1.85
CA ALA A 55 13.12 16.38 -1.23
C ALA A 55 11.60 16.28 -1.41
N LYS A 56 10.87 16.76 -0.41
CA LYS A 56 9.41 16.87 -0.49
C LYS A 56 9.02 17.65 -1.75
N GLY A 57 8.07 17.11 -2.50
CA GLY A 57 7.55 17.73 -3.72
C GLY A 57 8.40 17.47 -4.96
N THR A 58 9.29 16.48 -4.93
CA THR A 58 10.03 16.02 -6.11
C THR A 58 9.29 14.89 -6.82
N CYS A 59 9.39 14.88 -8.14
CA CYS A 59 8.76 13.87 -9.00
C CYS A 59 9.81 13.19 -9.87
N TRP A 60 9.59 11.91 -10.16
CA TRP A 60 10.57 11.03 -10.76
C TRP A 60 9.91 10.10 -11.78
N THR A 61 10.64 9.78 -12.86
CA THR A 61 10.27 8.64 -13.69
C THR A 61 10.67 7.35 -12.95
N ALA A 62 9.96 6.25 -13.23
CA ALA A 62 10.37 4.92 -12.80
C ALA A 62 11.18 4.24 -13.90
N ASP A 63 12.15 3.44 -13.49
CA ASP A 63 12.74 2.46 -14.39
C ASP A 63 11.87 1.21 -14.39
N LEU A 64 11.28 0.90 -15.53
CA LEU A 64 10.41 -0.27 -15.69
C LEU A 64 11.17 -1.61 -15.62
N LEU A 65 12.48 -1.58 -15.78
CA LEU A 65 13.32 -2.77 -15.73
C LEU A 65 13.74 -3.15 -14.30
N GLY A 66 13.38 -2.33 -13.31
CA GLY A 66 13.75 -2.56 -11.91
C GLY A 66 15.20 -2.15 -11.61
N ALA A 67 15.76 -2.66 -10.51
CA ALA A 67 17.12 -2.39 -10.13
C ALA A 67 18.11 -3.09 -11.08
N ASP A 68 19.17 -2.39 -11.47
CA ASP A 68 20.27 -2.97 -12.24
C ASP A 68 20.88 -4.14 -11.42
N PRO A 69 21.00 -5.36 -12.01
CA PRO A 69 21.63 -6.49 -11.32
C PRO A 69 23.03 -6.18 -10.79
N GLN A 70 23.81 -5.32 -11.46
CA GLN A 70 25.13 -4.91 -11.00
C GLN A 70 25.03 -4.05 -9.73
N ASP A 71 24.05 -3.18 -9.64
CA ASP A 71 23.80 -2.37 -8.45
C ASP A 71 23.40 -3.24 -7.26
N VAL A 72 22.57 -4.25 -7.48
CA VAL A 72 22.21 -5.24 -6.45
C VAL A 72 23.46 -6.00 -5.99
N LEU A 73 24.29 -6.44 -6.91
CA LEU A 73 25.54 -7.15 -6.60
C LEU A 73 26.50 -6.26 -5.80
N ASN A 74 26.66 -5.01 -6.19
CA ASN A 74 27.49 -4.04 -5.48
C ASN A 74 27.00 -3.83 -4.03
N LEU A 75 25.70 -3.71 -3.83
CA LEU A 75 25.12 -3.59 -2.48
C LEU A 75 25.31 -4.87 -1.66
N SER A 76 25.03 -6.01 -2.27
CA SER A 76 25.22 -7.33 -1.64
C SER A 76 26.67 -7.49 -1.12
N THR A 77 27.64 -7.17 -1.96
CA THR A 77 29.06 -7.25 -1.64
C THR A 77 29.48 -6.19 -0.60
N THR A 78 29.01 -4.96 -0.76
CA THR A 78 29.41 -3.84 0.12
C THR A 78 28.92 -4.04 1.57
N TYR A 79 27.74 -4.60 1.73
CA TYR A 79 27.07 -4.74 3.02
C TYR A 79 27.02 -6.18 3.54
N ASP A 80 27.72 -7.09 2.88
CA ASP A 80 27.76 -8.52 3.26
C ASP A 80 26.37 -9.11 3.50
N VAL A 81 25.47 -8.94 2.54
CA VAL A 81 24.12 -9.53 2.57
C VAL A 81 23.93 -10.46 1.37
N PRO A 82 23.15 -11.55 1.51
CA PRO A 82 22.87 -12.42 0.38
C PRO A 82 22.22 -11.64 -0.78
N TYR A 83 22.67 -11.88 -2.01
CA TYR A 83 22.16 -11.22 -3.22
C TYR A 83 20.62 -11.23 -3.29
N VAL A 84 20.00 -12.37 -2.99
CA VAL A 84 18.52 -12.49 -3.01
C VAL A 84 17.87 -11.58 -1.97
N ALA A 85 18.48 -11.39 -0.81
CA ALA A 85 17.97 -10.48 0.20
C ALA A 85 18.09 -9.01 -0.25
N ALA A 86 19.24 -8.62 -0.78
CA ALA A 86 19.46 -7.29 -1.34
C ALA A 86 18.50 -7.00 -2.51
N ALA A 87 18.35 -7.94 -3.44
CA ALA A 87 17.42 -7.81 -4.57
C ALA A 87 15.96 -7.63 -4.12
N ARG A 88 15.52 -8.43 -3.14
CA ARG A 88 14.17 -8.34 -2.59
C ARG A 88 13.93 -7.01 -1.87
N ALA A 89 14.89 -6.54 -1.10
CA ALA A 89 14.78 -5.26 -0.40
C ALA A 89 14.67 -4.11 -1.40
N ILE A 90 15.53 -4.07 -2.41
CA ILE A 90 15.52 -3.02 -3.43
C ILE A 90 14.22 -3.06 -4.25
N ALA A 91 13.74 -4.25 -4.62
CA ALA A 91 12.47 -4.40 -5.35
C ALA A 91 11.25 -3.94 -4.53
N SER A 92 11.37 -3.83 -3.20
CA SER A 92 10.31 -3.28 -2.35
C SER A 92 10.25 -1.76 -2.33
N PHE A 93 11.30 -1.07 -2.81
CA PHE A 93 11.34 0.38 -2.88
C PHE A 93 10.93 0.88 -4.26
N PRO A 94 10.29 2.07 -4.35
CA PRO A 94 10.02 2.70 -5.64
C PRO A 94 11.32 2.93 -6.43
N ALA A 95 11.27 2.67 -7.73
CA ALA A 95 12.38 2.97 -8.61
C ALA A 95 12.41 4.48 -8.92
N PHE A 96 13.54 5.14 -8.66
CA PHE A 96 13.78 6.55 -8.97
C PHE A 96 14.79 6.63 -10.12
N ALA A 97 14.30 6.84 -11.35
CA ALA A 97 15.19 6.90 -12.51
C ALA A 97 15.71 8.33 -12.74
N HIS A 98 14.83 9.23 -13.16
CA HIS A 98 15.22 10.61 -13.45
C HIS A 98 14.25 11.58 -12.77
N ARG A 99 14.79 12.63 -12.17
CA ARG A 99 13.98 13.73 -11.65
C ARG A 99 13.37 14.52 -12.79
N VAL A 100 12.05 14.75 -12.66
CA VAL A 100 11.26 15.50 -13.64
C VAL A 100 10.46 16.61 -12.98
N SER A 101 9.94 17.53 -13.78
CA SER A 101 8.94 18.47 -13.27
C SER A 101 7.70 17.73 -12.85
N CYS A 102 7.13 18.07 -11.69
CA CYS A 102 5.87 17.47 -11.24
C CYS A 102 4.64 17.89 -12.08
N SER A 103 4.79 18.79 -13.04
CA SER A 103 3.79 19.07 -14.07
C SER A 103 3.90 18.14 -15.29
N ALA A 104 5.01 17.42 -15.42
CA ALA A 104 5.19 16.38 -16.42
C ALA A 104 4.66 15.03 -15.91
N GLU A 105 4.55 14.06 -16.79
CA GLU A 105 4.25 12.68 -16.42
C GLU A 105 5.37 12.12 -15.56
N HIS A 106 5.00 11.52 -14.43
CA HIS A 106 5.92 10.93 -13.47
C HIS A 106 5.31 9.66 -12.87
N ALA A 107 6.16 8.77 -12.44
CA ALA A 107 5.77 7.50 -11.83
C ALA A 107 5.86 7.54 -10.30
N VAL A 108 6.68 8.42 -9.74
CA VAL A 108 6.89 8.53 -8.28
C VAL A 108 6.86 9.99 -7.87
N GLU A 109 6.12 10.31 -6.81
CA GLU A 109 6.17 11.61 -6.13
C GLU A 109 6.60 11.42 -4.68
N VAL A 110 7.61 12.16 -4.24
CA VAL A 110 7.99 12.28 -2.82
C VAL A 110 7.11 13.35 -2.18
N TYR A 111 6.11 12.93 -1.42
CA TYR A 111 5.17 13.87 -0.80
C TYR A 111 5.58 14.32 0.61
N LYS A 112 6.47 13.57 1.28
CA LYS A 112 7.00 13.86 2.61
C LYS A 112 8.36 13.19 2.78
N VAL A 113 9.19 13.74 3.67
CA VAL A 113 10.43 13.11 4.14
C VAL A 113 10.34 12.98 5.65
N VAL A 114 10.76 11.84 6.19
CA VAL A 114 10.74 11.54 7.62
C VAL A 114 12.13 11.08 8.10
N ARG A 115 12.41 11.31 9.37
CA ARG A 115 13.59 10.80 10.10
C ARG A 115 13.13 9.99 11.27
N LEU A 116 13.96 9.05 11.71
CA LEU A 116 13.70 8.18 12.86
C LEU A 116 14.83 8.34 13.88
N PRO A 117 14.86 9.46 14.64
CA PRO A 117 15.97 9.75 15.55
C PRO A 117 16.18 8.67 16.60
N ASP A 118 15.10 8.02 17.07
CA ASP A 118 15.16 6.95 18.08
C ASP A 118 15.78 5.65 17.55
N LEU A 119 15.88 5.50 16.22
CA LEU A 119 16.49 4.35 15.56
C LEU A 119 17.82 4.67 14.88
N GLU A 120 18.30 5.90 14.95
CA GLU A 120 19.46 6.35 14.18
C GLU A 120 20.72 5.53 14.47
N ALA A 121 20.96 5.18 15.75
CA ALA A 121 22.09 4.35 16.15
C ALA A 121 22.01 2.92 15.59
N GLN A 122 20.78 2.36 15.47
CA GLN A 122 20.56 1.03 14.91
C GLN A 122 20.62 1.03 13.39
N LEU A 123 20.52 2.20 12.77
CA LEU A 123 20.57 2.45 11.33
C LEU A 123 21.93 3.03 10.91
N ALA A 124 22.99 2.77 11.68
CA ALA A 124 24.33 3.29 11.40
C ALA A 124 24.83 2.91 10.00
N ASP A 125 24.54 1.68 9.58
CA ASP A 125 24.80 1.21 8.22
C ASP A 125 23.52 0.90 7.43
N TYR A 126 23.67 0.56 6.16
CA TYR A 126 22.54 0.26 5.27
C TYR A 126 22.05 -1.19 5.37
N THR A 127 22.75 -2.06 6.08
CA THR A 127 22.48 -3.51 6.17
C THR A 127 21.08 -3.80 6.70
N ALA A 128 20.65 -3.03 7.70
CA ALA A 128 19.30 -3.17 8.28
C ALA A 128 18.17 -3.00 7.26
N LEU A 129 18.39 -2.19 6.21
CA LEU A 129 17.41 -1.92 5.16
C LEU A 129 17.46 -2.96 4.04
N LEU A 130 18.59 -3.65 3.88
CA LEU A 130 18.75 -4.75 2.91
C LEU A 130 18.28 -6.10 3.44
N ARG A 131 18.06 -6.22 4.75
CA ARG A 131 17.55 -7.43 5.41
C ARG A 131 16.09 -7.26 5.79
N ASN A 132 15.21 -7.29 4.80
CA ASN A 132 13.78 -6.96 4.94
C ASN A 132 12.91 -8.00 5.69
N GLN A 133 13.52 -8.96 6.39
CA GLN A 133 12.80 -9.96 7.19
C GLN A 133 13.30 -9.98 8.64
N THR A 134 13.77 -8.86 9.15
CA THR A 134 14.25 -8.72 10.52
C THR A 134 13.29 -7.88 11.36
N PRO A 135 13.22 -8.10 12.68
CA PRO A 135 12.42 -7.28 13.60
C PRO A 135 12.78 -5.79 13.52
N LEU A 136 14.05 -5.46 13.25
CA LEU A 136 14.48 -4.07 13.05
C LEU A 136 13.87 -3.48 11.79
N TYR A 137 13.91 -4.21 10.65
CA TYR A 137 13.27 -3.76 9.42
C TYR A 137 11.77 -3.51 9.62
N ASP A 138 11.07 -4.42 10.29
CA ASP A 138 9.64 -4.27 10.59
C ASP A 138 9.36 -3.03 11.45
N THR A 139 10.24 -2.76 12.43
CA THR A 139 10.16 -1.57 13.27
C THR A 139 10.37 -0.31 12.45
N VAL A 140 11.39 -0.28 11.58
CA VAL A 140 11.64 0.85 10.65
C VAL A 140 10.45 1.06 9.74
N ALA A 141 9.97 0.01 9.07
CA ALA A 141 8.85 0.09 8.14
C ALA A 141 7.58 0.67 8.80
N ARG A 142 7.27 0.23 10.02
CA ARG A 142 6.14 0.77 10.79
C ARG A 142 6.35 2.23 11.18
N SER A 143 7.53 2.57 11.70
CA SER A 143 7.84 3.94 12.14
C SER A 143 7.82 4.91 10.95
N VAL A 144 8.36 4.50 9.80
CA VAL A 144 8.27 5.29 8.56
C VAL A 144 6.82 5.44 8.12
N ALA A 145 6.04 4.34 8.11
CA ALA A 145 4.64 4.38 7.73
C ALA A 145 3.84 5.33 8.64
N GLN A 146 4.08 5.32 9.96
CA GLN A 146 3.49 6.28 10.91
C GLN A 146 3.93 7.71 10.59
N GLY A 147 5.22 7.92 10.38
CA GLY A 147 5.76 9.20 9.98
C GLY A 147 5.21 9.72 8.65
N CYS A 148 4.90 8.84 7.71
CA CYS A 148 4.35 9.17 6.40
C CYS A 148 2.85 9.49 6.42
N MET A 149 2.11 9.12 7.47
CA MET A 149 0.68 9.44 7.53
C MET A 149 0.44 10.94 7.33
N ALA A 150 -0.53 11.27 6.48
CA ALA A 150 -1.04 12.63 6.39
C ALA A 150 -1.71 13.04 7.72
N ALA A 151 -1.67 14.32 8.05
CA ALA A 151 -2.22 14.81 9.31
C ALA A 151 -3.69 14.41 9.59
N PRO A 152 -4.61 14.37 8.61
CA PRO A 152 -5.96 13.87 8.84
C PRO A 152 -6.00 12.40 9.25
N LEU A 153 -5.20 11.55 8.60
CA LEU A 153 -5.11 10.12 8.94
C LEU A 153 -4.50 9.91 10.33
N ALA A 154 -3.43 10.64 10.66
CA ALA A 154 -2.79 10.54 11.98
C ALA A 154 -3.76 10.95 13.10
N ARG A 155 -4.52 12.03 12.91
CA ARG A 155 -5.55 12.46 13.89
C ARG A 155 -6.69 11.44 14.01
N ALA A 156 -7.09 10.81 12.91
CA ALA A 156 -8.12 9.77 12.92
C ALA A 156 -7.60 8.49 13.60
N ALA A 157 -6.37 8.05 13.28
CA ALA A 157 -5.74 6.90 13.92
C ALA A 157 -5.66 7.06 15.45
N ALA A 158 -5.29 8.25 15.94
CA ALA A 158 -5.26 8.52 17.38
C ALA A 158 -6.63 8.38 18.07
N ARG A 159 -7.74 8.57 17.36
CA ARG A 159 -9.10 8.40 17.90
C ARG A 159 -9.51 6.96 18.12
N THR A 160 -8.84 6.01 17.46
CA THR A 160 -9.12 4.58 17.65
C THR A 160 -8.83 4.13 19.10
N GLY A 161 -7.90 4.79 19.75
CA GLY A 161 -7.37 4.38 21.05
C GLY A 161 -6.52 3.10 20.97
N LEU A 162 -6.20 2.60 19.79
CA LEU A 162 -5.39 1.42 19.58
C LEU A 162 -3.90 1.78 19.55
N PRO A 163 -3.05 1.15 20.36
CA PRO A 163 -1.61 1.35 20.31
C PRO A 163 -1.05 1.04 18.92
N GLY A 164 -0.19 1.91 18.41
CA GLY A 164 0.48 1.68 17.13
C GLY A 164 -0.44 1.68 15.89
N ALA A 165 -1.72 2.07 16.02
CA ALA A 165 -2.66 2.06 14.91
C ALA A 165 -2.13 2.86 13.72
N LEU A 166 -2.05 2.21 12.56
CA LEU A 166 -1.78 2.84 11.27
C LEU A 166 -3.10 3.01 10.52
N MET A 167 -3.35 4.21 10.02
CA MET A 167 -4.49 4.46 9.15
C MET A 167 -3.99 4.81 7.76
N LYS A 168 -4.35 3.99 6.77
CA LYS A 168 -3.95 4.15 5.38
C LYS A 168 -5.18 4.55 4.56
N PRO A 169 -5.07 5.51 3.62
CA PRO A 169 -6.17 5.79 2.71
C PRO A 169 -6.34 4.63 1.74
N VAL A 170 -7.56 4.37 1.33
CA VAL A 170 -7.82 3.52 0.16
C VAL A 170 -7.54 4.35 -1.08
N LEU A 171 -6.69 3.82 -1.93
CA LEU A 171 -6.24 4.48 -3.14
C LEU A 171 -6.94 3.89 -4.37
N PRO A 172 -7.11 4.69 -5.41
CA PRO A 172 -7.54 4.20 -6.71
C PRO A 172 -6.59 3.12 -7.25
N VAL A 173 -7.12 2.26 -8.11
CA VAL A 173 -6.32 1.20 -8.76
C VAL A 173 -5.13 1.80 -9.50
N GLY A 174 -3.98 1.17 -9.36
CA GLY A 174 -2.74 1.62 -10.01
C GLY A 174 -1.97 2.71 -9.26
N ILE A 175 -2.41 3.06 -8.04
CA ILE A 175 -1.72 4.01 -7.17
C ILE A 175 -1.36 3.33 -5.86
N THR A 176 -0.14 3.50 -5.39
CA THR A 176 0.33 2.96 -4.12
C THR A 176 1.06 4.01 -3.28
N LEU A 177 0.90 3.92 -1.96
CA LEU A 177 1.78 4.61 -1.02
C LEU A 177 2.90 3.67 -0.63
N GLY A 178 4.10 4.19 -0.65
CA GLY A 178 5.31 3.49 -0.27
C GLY A 178 6.27 4.38 0.48
N TRP A 179 7.45 3.88 0.69
CA TRP A 179 8.57 4.63 1.21
C TRP A 179 9.89 4.09 0.65
N ALA A 180 10.91 4.91 0.70
CA ALA A 180 12.26 4.53 0.33
C ALA A 180 13.27 5.21 1.27
N PRO A 181 14.34 4.53 1.69
CA PRO A 181 15.44 5.17 2.39
C PRO A 181 16.22 6.07 1.44
N ALA A 182 16.96 7.04 1.97
CA ALA A 182 17.93 7.80 1.19
C ALA A 182 18.93 6.83 0.51
N PRO A 183 19.45 7.17 -0.68
CA PRO A 183 20.42 6.33 -1.39
C PRO A 183 21.62 5.96 -0.52
N PRO A 184 22.25 4.78 -0.72
CA PRO A 184 23.37 4.33 0.10
C PRO A 184 24.53 5.32 0.17
N GLN A 185 24.76 6.09 -0.90
CA GLN A 185 25.79 7.12 -0.92
C GLN A 185 25.48 8.27 0.04
N GLU A 186 24.23 8.72 0.09
CA GLU A 186 23.77 9.75 1.01
C GLU A 186 23.73 9.22 2.45
N TRP A 187 23.36 7.94 2.59
CA TRP A 187 23.37 7.26 3.89
C TRP A 187 24.77 7.24 4.51
N ARG A 188 25.81 6.95 3.71
CA ARG A 188 27.21 6.99 4.16
C ARG A 188 27.67 8.39 4.59
N LYS A 189 27.06 9.45 4.05
CA LYS A 189 27.30 10.84 4.47
C LYS A 189 26.51 11.22 5.75
N GLY A 190 25.80 10.27 6.36
CA GLY A 190 25.02 10.50 7.58
C GLY A 190 23.56 10.87 7.34
N LYS A 191 23.06 10.87 6.11
CA LYS A 191 21.68 11.23 5.80
C LYS A 191 20.76 10.06 6.07
N ARG A 192 20.14 10.03 7.26
CA ARG A 192 19.21 8.99 7.73
C ARG A 192 17.76 9.42 7.50
N GLU A 193 17.37 9.53 6.24
CA GLU A 193 16.05 10.03 5.82
C GLU A 193 15.30 8.98 5.02
N PHE A 194 13.97 9.05 5.10
CA PHE A 194 13.05 8.20 4.37
C PHE A 194 12.06 9.05 3.59
N ALA A 195 11.99 8.84 2.29
CA ALA A 195 11.01 9.44 1.42
C ALA A 195 9.67 8.71 1.57
N CYS A 196 8.59 9.45 1.82
CA CYS A 196 7.23 8.95 1.68
C CYS A 196 6.79 9.16 0.24
N THR A 197 6.39 8.10 -0.44
CA THR A 197 6.16 8.12 -1.88
C THR A 197 4.72 7.78 -2.26
N LEU A 198 4.24 8.43 -3.30
CA LEU A 198 3.11 7.99 -4.10
C LEU A 198 3.66 7.46 -5.42
N THR A 199 3.28 6.23 -5.77
CA THR A 199 3.75 5.56 -6.98
C THR A 199 2.57 5.26 -7.89
N TRP A 200 2.74 5.55 -9.18
CA TRP A 200 1.77 5.29 -10.25
C TRP A 200 2.22 4.09 -11.06
N THR A 201 1.33 3.12 -11.25
CA THR A 201 1.61 1.97 -12.15
C THR A 201 1.79 2.44 -13.61
N GLN A 202 1.04 3.46 -14.00
CA GLN A 202 1.23 4.16 -15.27
C GLN A 202 1.55 5.62 -14.95
N PRO A 203 2.62 6.19 -15.52
CA PRO A 203 2.98 7.59 -15.27
C PRO A 203 1.80 8.54 -15.48
N ASP A 204 1.63 9.49 -14.58
CA ASP A 204 0.56 10.48 -14.60
C ASP A 204 1.14 11.86 -14.24
N ARG A 205 0.41 12.92 -14.56
CA ARG A 205 0.74 14.32 -14.20
C ARG A 205 0.10 14.74 -12.88
N MET A 206 -0.68 13.85 -12.29
CA MET A 206 -1.45 14.14 -11.10
C MET A 206 -0.57 14.06 -9.86
N ARG A 207 -0.73 15.02 -8.97
CA ARG A 207 0.01 15.15 -7.72
C ARG A 207 -0.66 14.38 -6.59
N TYR A 208 0.14 13.99 -5.58
CA TYR A 208 -0.33 13.37 -4.35
C TYR A 208 -1.58 14.05 -3.77
N GLN A 209 -1.58 15.37 -3.68
CA GLN A 209 -2.73 16.10 -3.13
C GLN A 209 -4.00 15.95 -3.96
N ALA A 210 -3.87 15.85 -5.27
CA ALA A 210 -5.03 15.73 -6.17
C ALA A 210 -5.76 14.40 -5.99
N VAL A 211 -5.04 13.32 -5.63
CA VAL A 211 -5.65 11.99 -5.38
C VAL A 211 -6.71 12.05 -4.28
N PHE A 212 -6.55 12.95 -3.31
CA PHE A 212 -7.46 13.11 -2.16
C PHE A 212 -8.44 14.27 -2.34
N THR A 213 -8.67 14.68 -3.57
CA THR A 213 -9.60 15.77 -3.89
C THR A 213 -10.45 15.40 -5.11
N ARG A 214 -11.46 16.22 -5.41
CA ARG A 214 -12.27 16.09 -6.63
C ARG A 214 -11.47 16.20 -7.94
N ALA A 215 -10.21 16.63 -7.91
CA ALA A 215 -9.37 16.65 -9.10
C ALA A 215 -9.07 15.24 -9.63
N PHE A 216 -9.17 14.22 -8.79
CA PHE A 216 -9.06 12.84 -9.23
C PHE A 216 -10.41 12.36 -9.80
N PRO A 217 -10.42 11.79 -11.03
CA PRO A 217 -11.66 11.38 -11.68
C PRO A 217 -12.46 10.36 -10.86
N THR A 218 -13.74 10.67 -10.62
CA THR A 218 -14.67 9.80 -9.87
C THR A 218 -14.76 8.39 -10.46
N GLY A 219 -14.74 8.26 -11.78
CA GLY A 219 -14.77 6.99 -12.48
C GLY A 219 -13.51 6.12 -12.34
N LYS A 220 -12.45 6.64 -11.70
CA LYS A 220 -11.27 5.86 -11.34
C LYS A 220 -11.27 5.43 -9.86
N ARG A 221 -12.26 5.85 -9.05
CA ARG A 221 -12.42 5.47 -7.65
C ARG A 221 -13.30 4.25 -7.53
N THR A 222 -13.09 3.49 -6.45
CA THR A 222 -13.83 2.24 -6.18
C THR A 222 -14.85 2.47 -5.09
N CYS A 223 -16.10 2.21 -5.42
CA CYS A 223 -17.25 2.23 -4.52
C CYS A 223 -17.84 0.83 -4.38
N ILE A 224 -18.80 0.67 -3.48
CA ILE A 224 -19.42 -0.61 -3.16
C ILE A 224 -20.93 -0.49 -3.37
N ASP A 225 -21.49 -1.39 -4.16
CA ASP A 225 -22.91 -1.67 -4.20
C ASP A 225 -23.17 -2.83 -3.23
N SER A 226 -23.64 -2.52 -2.03
CA SER A 226 -23.86 -3.53 -0.99
C SER A 226 -25.01 -4.47 -1.33
N GLN A 227 -25.95 -4.06 -2.18
CA GLN A 227 -27.07 -4.92 -2.60
C GLN A 227 -26.63 -5.95 -3.60
N ALA A 228 -25.76 -5.55 -4.54
CA ALA A 228 -25.21 -6.46 -5.53
C ALA A 228 -23.94 -7.19 -5.03
N LEU A 229 -23.39 -6.79 -3.87
CA LEU A 229 -22.12 -7.28 -3.30
C LEU A 229 -20.95 -7.09 -4.29
N LEU A 230 -20.93 -5.98 -5.00
CA LEU A 230 -19.94 -5.69 -6.04
C LEU A 230 -19.16 -4.41 -5.77
N PHE A 231 -17.88 -4.44 -6.13
CA PHE A 231 -17.11 -3.23 -6.31
C PHE A 231 -17.48 -2.58 -7.65
N VAL A 232 -17.79 -1.30 -7.60
CA VAL A 232 -18.23 -0.52 -8.76
C VAL A 232 -17.42 0.77 -8.86
N ASP A 233 -17.39 1.36 -10.04
CA ASP A 233 -16.92 2.71 -10.29
C ASP A 233 -17.83 3.71 -9.57
N CYS A 234 -17.26 4.68 -8.84
CA CYS A 234 -18.03 5.67 -8.08
C CYS A 234 -18.90 6.61 -8.96
N ALA A 235 -18.69 6.65 -10.27
CA ALA A 235 -19.62 7.32 -11.19
C ALA A 235 -20.93 6.55 -11.40
N ARG A 236 -20.96 5.26 -11.02
CA ARG A 236 -22.16 4.41 -11.02
C ARG A 236 -22.91 4.56 -9.70
N GLY A 237 -24.12 3.99 -9.67
CA GLY A 237 -24.89 3.91 -8.43
C GLY A 237 -24.20 3.00 -7.41
N HIS A 238 -24.12 3.46 -6.16
CA HIS A 238 -23.53 2.74 -5.04
C HIS A 238 -24.06 3.29 -3.71
N ASP A 239 -23.88 2.57 -2.63
CA ASP A 239 -24.29 2.98 -1.29
C ASP A 239 -23.12 3.22 -0.33
N ARG A 240 -21.93 2.69 -0.63
CA ARG A 240 -20.74 2.86 0.20
C ARG A 240 -19.50 3.20 -0.62
N GLU A 241 -18.58 3.92 -0.01
CA GLU A 241 -17.24 4.14 -0.54
C GLU A 241 -16.22 3.82 0.54
N ARG A 242 -15.29 2.90 0.26
CA ARG A 242 -14.19 2.59 1.15
C ARG A 242 -13.15 3.69 1.09
N ILE A 243 -12.87 4.31 2.24
CA ILE A 243 -12.03 5.52 2.31
C ILE A 243 -10.67 5.28 2.97
N ALA A 244 -10.63 4.35 3.93
CA ALA A 244 -9.39 4.05 4.64
C ALA A 244 -9.39 2.63 5.20
N VAL A 245 -8.21 2.20 5.65
CA VAL A 245 -7.98 0.96 6.38
C VAL A 245 -7.22 1.30 7.66
N ILE A 246 -7.74 0.84 8.81
CA ILE A 246 -7.05 0.84 10.09
C ILE A 246 -6.32 -0.50 10.21
N GLU A 247 -5.00 -0.48 10.35
CA GLU A 247 -4.20 -1.66 10.64
C GLU A 247 -4.06 -1.83 12.15
N ALA A 248 -4.60 -2.93 12.69
CA ALA A 248 -4.64 -3.19 14.12
C ALA A 248 -3.54 -4.15 14.61
N ARG A 249 -2.58 -4.53 13.78
CA ARG A 249 -1.53 -5.52 14.10
C ARG A 249 -0.81 -5.24 15.42
N ASP A 250 -0.37 -4.00 15.62
CA ASP A 250 0.39 -3.64 16.82
C ASP A 250 -0.50 -3.64 18.07
N ALA A 251 -1.78 -3.28 17.93
CA ALA A 251 -2.74 -3.36 19.02
C ALA A 251 -3.03 -4.81 19.42
N VAL A 252 -3.11 -5.72 18.45
CA VAL A 252 -3.26 -7.16 18.69
C VAL A 252 -2.01 -7.71 19.37
N ALA A 253 -0.82 -7.37 18.88
CA ALA A 253 0.44 -7.79 19.47
C ALA A 253 0.63 -7.28 20.91
N ALA A 254 0.13 -6.09 21.21
CA ALA A 254 0.13 -5.51 22.56
C ALA A 254 -1.01 -6.03 23.46
N GLY A 255 -1.87 -6.95 22.96
CA GLY A 255 -3.03 -7.45 23.70
C GLY A 255 -4.16 -6.42 23.92
N ALA A 256 -4.08 -5.28 23.22
CA ALA A 256 -5.07 -4.19 23.31
C ALA A 256 -6.26 -4.39 22.33
N PHE A 257 -6.18 -5.39 21.46
CA PHE A 257 -7.24 -5.79 20.54
C PHE A 257 -7.28 -7.32 20.41
N PRO A 258 -8.46 -7.95 20.34
CA PRO A 258 -8.58 -9.41 20.50
C PRO A 258 -8.09 -10.26 19.31
N GLY A 259 -7.61 -9.68 18.25
CA GLY A 259 -7.06 -10.40 17.11
C GLY A 259 -8.08 -11.33 16.44
N PRO A 260 -7.74 -12.60 16.16
CA PRO A 260 -8.64 -13.53 15.47
C PRO A 260 -9.97 -13.74 16.17
N LYS A 261 -10.04 -13.52 17.48
CA LYS A 261 -11.29 -13.65 18.27
C LYS A 261 -12.26 -12.50 18.06
N ALA A 262 -11.77 -11.39 17.44
CA ALA A 262 -12.62 -10.24 17.15
C ALA A 262 -13.59 -10.47 15.98
N ILE A 263 -13.48 -11.57 15.25
CA ILE A 263 -14.33 -11.82 14.09
C ILE A 263 -15.40 -12.87 14.44
N ARG A 264 -16.65 -12.52 14.18
CA ARG A 264 -17.82 -13.39 14.29
C ARG A 264 -18.57 -13.46 12.96
N ASN A 265 -19.17 -14.60 12.71
CA ASN A 265 -20.11 -14.78 11.61
C ASN A 265 -21.53 -14.53 12.12
N GLY A 266 -22.30 -13.77 11.36
CA GLY A 266 -23.72 -13.47 11.67
C GLY A 266 -24.58 -13.45 10.41
N PRO A 267 -25.89 -13.22 10.56
CA PRO A 267 -26.83 -13.25 9.44
C PRO A 267 -26.52 -12.23 8.34
N GLY A 268 -25.80 -11.15 8.66
CA GLY A 268 -25.39 -10.11 7.71
C GLY A 268 -23.96 -10.24 7.22
N GLY A 269 -23.29 -11.37 7.48
CA GLY A 269 -21.88 -11.56 7.13
C GLY A 269 -20.97 -11.54 8.36
N ARG A 270 -19.72 -11.12 8.17
CA ARG A 270 -18.73 -11.00 9.24
C ARG A 270 -18.78 -9.63 9.91
N TYR A 271 -18.58 -9.61 11.21
CA TYR A 271 -18.53 -8.38 11.99
C TYR A 271 -17.44 -8.48 13.07
N LEU A 272 -17.04 -7.33 13.59
CA LEU A 272 -16.15 -7.24 14.73
C LEU A 272 -16.92 -7.53 16.01
N ASP A 273 -16.53 -8.57 16.75
CA ASP A 273 -17.07 -8.93 18.06
C ASP A 273 -16.22 -8.27 19.16
N VAL A 274 -16.29 -6.96 19.22
CA VAL A 274 -15.67 -6.15 20.27
C VAL A 274 -16.77 -5.42 21.04
N ASP A 275 -16.43 -4.87 22.21
CA ASP A 275 -17.40 -4.10 22.97
C ASP A 275 -17.85 -2.83 22.23
N ASP A 276 -19.04 -2.34 22.56
CA ASP A 276 -19.63 -1.15 21.93
C ASP A 276 -18.74 0.09 22.06
N ALA A 277 -17.93 0.20 23.11
CA ALA A 277 -17.07 1.34 23.33
C ALA A 277 -15.88 1.32 22.34
N ALA A 278 -15.29 0.15 22.12
CA ALA A 278 -14.25 -0.05 21.10
C ALA A 278 -14.84 0.22 19.70
N TYR A 279 -16.01 -0.32 19.40
CA TYR A 279 -16.68 -0.11 18.11
C TYR A 279 -16.91 1.38 17.83
N ARG A 280 -17.51 2.11 18.81
CA ARG A 280 -17.70 3.57 18.68
C ARG A 280 -16.40 4.36 18.45
N LYS A 281 -15.26 3.93 19.02
CA LYS A 281 -13.97 4.58 18.76
C LYS A 281 -13.50 4.37 17.32
N LEU A 282 -13.68 3.17 16.78
CA LEU A 282 -13.36 2.86 15.39
C LEU A 282 -14.22 3.69 14.43
N ASP A 283 -15.53 3.72 14.64
CA ASP A 283 -16.47 4.53 13.86
C ASP A 283 -16.15 6.03 13.95
N ALA A 284 -15.81 6.51 15.15
CA ALA A 284 -15.41 7.90 15.36
C ALA A 284 -14.10 8.23 14.62
N ALA A 285 -13.17 7.29 14.52
CA ALA A 285 -11.95 7.45 13.73
C ALA A 285 -12.25 7.51 12.23
N CYS A 286 -13.08 6.59 11.72
CA CYS A 286 -13.53 6.57 10.33
C CYS A 286 -14.28 7.87 9.97
N THR A 287 -15.21 8.30 10.82
CA THR A 287 -15.96 9.55 10.65
C THR A 287 -15.04 10.78 10.65
N ALA A 288 -14.06 10.82 11.56
CA ALA A 288 -13.12 11.95 11.63
C ALA A 288 -12.27 12.09 10.36
N TYR A 289 -11.83 10.97 9.78
CA TYR A 289 -11.12 11.00 8.51
C TYR A 289 -12.05 11.44 7.37
N LEU A 290 -13.23 10.85 7.27
CA LEU A 290 -14.23 11.20 6.26
C LEU A 290 -14.56 12.70 6.28
N GLN A 291 -14.80 13.26 7.45
CA GLN A 291 -15.07 14.70 7.61
C GLN A 291 -13.88 15.61 7.29
N ALA A 292 -12.66 15.07 7.32
CA ALA A 292 -11.46 15.81 6.94
C ALA A 292 -11.25 15.87 5.41
N ILE A 293 -11.75 14.87 4.66
CA ILE A 293 -11.59 14.79 3.21
C ILE A 293 -12.84 15.26 2.44
N SER A 294 -14.02 15.18 3.06
CA SER A 294 -15.29 15.60 2.47
C SER A 294 -15.64 17.04 2.89
N ARG A 295 -16.35 17.74 2.02
CA ARG A 295 -16.90 19.07 2.31
C ARG A 295 -18.17 19.01 3.17
N THR A 296 -18.92 17.93 3.07
CA THR A 296 -20.12 17.74 3.88
C THR A 296 -19.77 17.14 5.24
N LYS A 297 -20.38 17.66 6.30
CA LYS A 297 -20.23 17.10 7.67
C LYS A 297 -21.34 16.11 8.01
N LYS A 298 -22.22 15.80 7.07
CA LYS A 298 -23.37 14.90 7.26
C LYS A 298 -23.04 13.42 7.03
N LEU A 299 -21.85 13.13 6.47
CA LEU A 299 -21.45 11.74 6.24
C LEU A 299 -20.89 11.14 7.53
N THR A 300 -21.24 9.90 7.78
CA THR A 300 -20.69 9.07 8.85
C THR A 300 -19.78 8.01 8.27
N GLY A 301 -18.69 7.75 8.96
CA GLY A 301 -17.78 6.65 8.63
C GLY A 301 -18.09 5.48 9.56
N VAL A 302 -18.19 4.30 9.00
CA VAL A 302 -18.41 3.05 9.74
C VAL A 302 -17.21 2.13 9.61
N ALA A 303 -16.86 1.47 10.70
CA ALA A 303 -15.79 0.48 10.73
C ALA A 303 -16.41 -0.91 10.43
N ASN A 304 -15.77 -1.66 9.54
CA ASN A 304 -16.18 -3.02 9.26
C ASN A 304 -15.00 -3.94 8.93
N VAL A 305 -15.24 -5.25 8.86
CA VAL A 305 -14.32 -6.24 8.33
C VAL A 305 -14.95 -6.92 7.13
N ASP A 306 -14.19 -6.98 6.05
CA ASP A 306 -14.62 -7.52 4.77
C ASP A 306 -13.50 -8.42 4.23
N THR A 307 -13.10 -9.37 5.06
CA THR A 307 -12.03 -10.32 4.73
C THR A 307 -12.44 -11.72 5.13
N ASP A 308 -12.11 -12.69 4.29
CA ASP A 308 -12.34 -14.09 4.57
C ASP A 308 -11.36 -14.62 5.61
N GLU A 309 -10.22 -13.96 5.77
CA GLU A 309 -9.17 -14.33 6.70
C GLU A 309 -8.83 -13.16 7.64
N TRP A 310 -8.70 -13.45 8.93
CA TRP A 310 -8.30 -12.52 9.97
C TRP A 310 -7.40 -13.25 10.98
N PRO A 311 -6.07 -13.02 11.00
CA PRO A 311 -5.37 -12.09 10.11
C PRO A 311 -5.41 -12.49 8.63
N THR A 312 -5.14 -11.55 7.76
CA THR A 312 -4.89 -11.82 6.35
C THR A 312 -3.59 -12.63 6.17
N PRO A 313 -3.35 -13.27 5.01
CA PRO A 313 -2.18 -14.14 4.81
C PRO A 313 -0.84 -13.46 5.04
N ASP A 314 -0.75 -12.13 4.92
CA ASP A 314 0.43 -11.32 5.24
C ASP A 314 0.53 -10.96 6.73
N GLY A 315 -0.38 -11.48 7.56
CA GLY A 315 -0.44 -11.24 9.00
C GLY A 315 -0.97 -9.86 9.39
N SER A 316 -1.66 -9.14 8.49
CA SER A 316 -2.30 -7.88 8.82
C SER A 316 -3.70 -8.08 9.44
N TYR A 317 -4.16 -7.06 10.16
CA TYR A 317 -5.48 -7.02 10.82
C TYR A 317 -6.25 -5.78 10.33
N PRO A 318 -6.72 -5.80 9.06
CA PRO A 318 -7.37 -4.64 8.47
C PRO A 318 -8.79 -4.44 9.00
N ILE A 319 -9.08 -3.23 9.46
CA ILE A 319 -10.43 -2.76 9.74
C ILE A 319 -10.72 -1.67 8.71
N TYR A 320 -11.74 -1.88 7.90
CA TYR A 320 -12.07 -0.97 6.82
C TYR A 320 -12.96 0.16 7.32
N CYS A 321 -12.65 1.37 6.87
CA CYS A 321 -13.49 2.54 7.04
C CYS A 321 -14.28 2.77 5.76
N ASP A 322 -15.58 2.57 5.83
CA ASP A 322 -16.49 2.87 4.74
C ASP A 322 -17.25 4.16 5.05
N ALA A 323 -17.41 5.01 4.05
CA ALA A 323 -18.33 6.14 4.11
C ALA A 323 -19.73 5.59 3.90
N ASP A 324 -20.55 5.71 4.94
CA ASP A 324 -21.96 5.38 4.86
C ASP A 324 -22.78 6.66 4.74
N ARG A 325 -23.98 6.52 4.26
CA ARG A 325 -24.94 7.62 4.25
C ARG A 325 -25.55 7.81 5.62
N ASP A 326 -26.07 9.00 5.78
CA ASP A 326 -26.98 9.33 6.87
C ASP A 326 -28.02 8.19 7.02
N PRO A 327 -28.05 7.47 8.15
CA PRO A 327 -28.97 6.36 8.39
C PRO A 327 -30.44 6.73 8.23
N ASP A 328 -30.77 8.04 8.30
CA ASP A 328 -32.13 8.55 8.08
C ASP A 328 -32.52 8.63 6.60
N GLN A 329 -31.57 8.51 5.67
CA GLN A 329 -31.84 8.51 4.23
C GLN A 329 -31.94 7.08 3.70
N LYS A 330 -33.14 6.50 3.79
CA LYS A 330 -33.46 5.22 3.18
C LYS A 330 -33.02 5.19 1.71
N SER A 331 -31.99 4.37 1.44
CA SER A 331 -31.66 3.72 0.17
C SER A 331 -31.69 4.57 -1.10
N LEU A 332 -31.03 5.70 -1.16
CA LEU A 332 -30.74 6.30 -2.47
C LEU A 332 -29.31 5.92 -2.87
N VAL A 333 -29.22 5.05 -3.88
CA VAL A 333 -27.99 4.79 -4.60
C VAL A 333 -27.39 6.12 -5.04
N THR A 334 -26.25 6.52 -4.48
CA THR A 334 -25.58 7.76 -4.90
C THR A 334 -24.71 7.54 -6.11
N LYS A 335 -24.47 8.63 -6.81
CA LYS A 335 -23.38 8.76 -7.78
C LYS A 335 -22.38 9.77 -7.24
N GLY A 336 -21.10 9.56 -7.52
CA GLY A 336 -20.05 10.45 -7.09
C GLY A 336 -19.33 9.97 -5.83
N SER A 337 -18.11 10.44 -5.64
CA SER A 337 -17.23 10.10 -4.52
C SER A 337 -17.43 11.08 -3.35
N VAL A 338 -17.08 10.66 -2.14
CA VAL A 338 -17.04 11.51 -0.94
C VAL A 338 -16.07 12.69 -1.11
N TYR A 339 -15.08 12.55 -1.99
CA TYR A 339 -14.14 13.64 -2.33
C TYR A 339 -14.76 14.73 -3.18
N ASP A 340 -15.91 14.46 -3.79
CA ASP A 340 -16.64 15.42 -4.63
C ASP A 340 -17.62 16.28 -3.81
N ARG A 341 -17.91 15.90 -2.58
CA ARG A 341 -18.97 16.44 -1.71
C ARG A 341 -18.46 17.32 -0.59
#